data_6a3137b9a4bad47c266853691dba3f6f
#
_entry.id   6a3137b9a4bad47c266853691dba3f6f
#
_cell.length_a   1.000
_cell.length_b   1.000
_cell.length_c   1.000
_cell.angle_alpha   90.00
_cell.angle_beta   90.00
_cell.angle_gamma   90.00
#
_symmetry.space_group_name_H-M   'P 1'
#
loop_
_entity.id
_entity.type
_entity.pdbx_description
1 polymer ?
#
loop_
_entity_poly.entity_id
_entity_poly.type
_entity_poly.pdbx_seq_one_letter_code
_entity_poly.pdbx_strand_id
1 'polypeptide(L)'
;VMTHAFFKALLFLGAGAVIVALHHEQDMRRMGNLRRYLPITHITMLLATLSLVGTPFFSGYYSKDAIIEAVHLADRFGAGFAYWAVLLGVFITALYSFRLYFLVFWGKERLDPHAKEHIQHLPRYVLPVMEWPLIALAIPSVVLGYFTIEPLLFGDFFGSAIQVAPANNVLAEKAESFHGPLAFGLHAAVNPAFWLAVAGAVLAWFLYIQRPDLLPAINQRLSWAVRVLQHKYGFDDLYNTGFAGGGRLLGRGLWRGGDQGLIDGVIVNGTARTVGRVATALRGGQTGFLYHYAFVMIVGLLVLLTVFVGRWQGWF
;
A
#
# COMPACT_ATOMS: atom_id res chain seq x y z
N VAL A 1 -4.77 17.34 6.20
CA VAL A 1 -5.40 16.01 6.32
C VAL A 1 -6.89 16.08 6.00
N MET A 2 -7.65 16.98 6.61
CA MET A 2 -9.12 17.08 6.45
C MET A 2 -9.53 17.29 4.98
N THR A 3 -9.03 18.33 4.30
CA THR A 3 -9.32 18.60 2.88
C THR A 3 -8.92 17.44 1.97
N HIS A 4 -7.74 16.85 2.25
CA HIS A 4 -7.23 15.70 1.53
C HIS A 4 -8.16 14.48 1.59
N ALA A 5 -8.80 14.23 2.73
CA ALA A 5 -9.69 13.10 2.91
C ALA A 5 -10.85 13.11 1.90
N PHE A 6 -11.47 14.28 1.68
CA PHE A 6 -12.62 14.41 0.79
C PHE A 6 -12.27 14.18 -0.69
N PHE A 7 -11.32 14.91 -1.23
CA PHE A 7 -10.99 14.75 -2.66
C PHE A 7 -10.27 13.43 -2.95
N LYS A 8 -9.52 12.87 -1.98
CA LYS A 8 -8.90 11.56 -2.15
C LYS A 8 -9.94 10.44 -2.16
N ALA A 9 -10.89 10.47 -1.22
CA ALA A 9 -12.01 9.52 -1.23
C ALA A 9 -12.83 9.64 -2.52
N LEU A 10 -13.09 10.88 -2.98
CA LEU A 10 -13.79 11.13 -4.23
C LEU A 10 -13.08 10.53 -5.45
N LEU A 11 -11.75 10.73 -5.57
CA LEU A 11 -10.96 10.13 -6.65
C LEU A 11 -10.97 8.61 -6.60
N PHE A 12 -10.86 8.04 -5.40
CA PHE A 12 -10.84 6.60 -5.22
C PHE A 12 -12.18 5.96 -5.55
N LEU A 13 -13.27 6.50 -5.02
CA LEU A 13 -14.62 6.00 -5.32
C LEU A 13 -15.01 6.24 -6.79
N GLY A 14 -14.59 7.37 -7.38
CA GLY A 14 -14.79 7.66 -8.80
C GLY A 14 -14.05 6.67 -9.70
N ALA A 15 -12.82 6.29 -9.35
CA ALA A 15 -12.09 5.23 -10.04
C ALA A 15 -12.83 3.88 -9.89
N GLY A 16 -13.33 3.57 -8.69
CA GLY A 16 -14.16 2.38 -8.45
C GLY A 16 -15.41 2.35 -9.32
N ALA A 17 -16.12 3.48 -9.46
CA ALA A 17 -17.30 3.60 -10.31
C ALA A 17 -16.98 3.32 -11.79
N VAL A 18 -15.84 3.82 -12.29
CA VAL A 18 -15.37 3.53 -13.66
C VAL A 18 -15.05 2.04 -13.83
N ILE A 19 -14.33 1.44 -12.89
CA ILE A 19 -13.93 0.03 -12.92
C ILE A 19 -15.17 -0.89 -12.91
N VAL A 20 -16.14 -0.62 -12.05
CA VAL A 20 -17.39 -1.39 -12.00
C VAL A 20 -18.18 -1.25 -13.29
N ALA A 21 -18.29 -0.03 -13.82
CA ALA A 21 -18.99 0.24 -15.08
C ALA A 21 -18.35 -0.48 -16.29
N LEU A 22 -17.04 -0.71 -16.26
CA LEU A 22 -16.28 -1.37 -17.33
C LEU A 22 -15.98 -2.86 -17.06
N HIS A 23 -16.82 -3.55 -16.28
CA HIS A 23 -16.64 -4.98 -15.99
C HIS A 23 -15.25 -5.31 -15.45
N HIS A 24 -14.78 -4.53 -14.47
CA HIS A 24 -13.48 -4.65 -13.78
C HIS A 24 -12.22 -4.34 -14.62
N GLU A 25 -12.36 -3.69 -15.79
CA GLU A 25 -11.18 -3.18 -16.50
C GLU A 25 -10.52 -2.04 -15.71
N GLN A 26 -9.22 -2.14 -15.49
CA GLN A 26 -8.43 -1.17 -14.72
C GLN A 26 -7.39 -0.44 -15.58
N ASP A 27 -7.09 -0.97 -16.77
CA ASP A 27 -6.09 -0.36 -17.65
C ASP A 27 -6.67 0.84 -18.41
N MET A 28 -6.30 2.06 -18.00
CA MET A 28 -6.76 3.28 -18.66
C MET A 28 -6.34 3.40 -20.14
N ARG A 29 -5.40 2.58 -20.62
CA ARG A 29 -5.05 2.48 -22.04
C ARG A 29 -6.16 1.85 -22.87
N ARG A 30 -7.04 1.07 -22.22
CA ARG A 30 -8.22 0.44 -22.81
C ARG A 30 -9.53 1.20 -22.52
N MET A 31 -9.41 2.44 -22.04
CA MET A 31 -10.53 3.33 -21.77
C MET A 31 -10.59 4.45 -22.82
N GLY A 32 -11.40 5.45 -22.58
CA GLY A 32 -11.50 6.66 -23.41
C GLY A 32 -12.95 7.06 -23.67
N ASN A 33 -13.18 8.37 -23.74
CA ASN A 33 -14.48 8.98 -24.00
C ASN A 33 -15.62 8.58 -23.04
N LEU A 34 -15.26 8.16 -21.80
CA LEU A 34 -16.25 7.69 -20.80
C LEU A 34 -17.18 8.81 -20.30
N ARG A 35 -16.86 10.09 -20.56
CA ARG A 35 -17.75 11.23 -20.25
C ARG A 35 -19.16 11.09 -20.84
N ARG A 36 -19.33 10.30 -21.91
CA ARG A 36 -20.63 10.06 -22.54
C ARG A 36 -21.47 9.06 -21.77
N TYR A 37 -20.84 8.10 -21.12
CA TYR A 37 -21.49 7.02 -20.39
C TYR A 37 -21.63 7.36 -18.91
N LEU A 38 -20.67 8.09 -18.34
CA LEU A 38 -20.56 8.40 -16.91
C LEU A 38 -20.42 9.93 -16.68
N PRO A 39 -21.41 10.75 -17.01
CA PRO A 39 -21.28 12.21 -16.97
C PRO A 39 -21.10 12.75 -15.55
N ILE A 40 -21.77 12.19 -14.55
CA ILE A 40 -21.65 12.63 -13.15
C ILE A 40 -20.27 12.23 -12.59
N THR A 41 -19.86 10.98 -12.81
CA THR A 41 -18.52 10.52 -12.42
C THR A 41 -17.42 11.36 -13.08
N HIS A 42 -17.59 11.73 -14.37
CA HIS A 42 -16.67 12.60 -15.09
C HIS A 42 -16.53 13.96 -14.42
N ILE A 43 -17.64 14.64 -14.09
CA ILE A 43 -17.63 15.97 -13.46
C ILE A 43 -17.05 15.89 -12.04
N THR A 44 -17.48 14.94 -11.23
CA THR A 44 -17.00 14.79 -9.87
C THR A 44 -15.51 14.43 -9.81
N MET A 45 -15.02 13.60 -10.73
CA MET A 45 -13.58 13.30 -10.91
C MET A 45 -12.79 14.53 -11.37
N LEU A 46 -13.37 15.39 -12.20
CA LEU A 46 -12.73 16.67 -12.57
C LEU A 46 -12.58 17.56 -11.34
N LEU A 47 -13.65 17.77 -10.57
CA LEU A 47 -13.62 18.59 -9.36
C LEU A 47 -12.58 18.07 -8.34
N ALA A 48 -12.52 16.75 -8.16
CA ALA A 48 -11.52 16.13 -7.29
C ALA A 48 -10.10 16.30 -7.82
N THR A 49 -9.90 16.18 -9.14
CA THR A 49 -8.60 16.40 -9.78
C THR A 49 -8.15 17.85 -9.64
N LEU A 50 -9.03 18.81 -9.86
CA LEU A 50 -8.75 20.24 -9.65
C LEU A 50 -8.38 20.53 -8.18
N SER A 51 -9.09 19.92 -7.23
CA SER A 51 -8.75 20.04 -5.81
C SER A 51 -7.37 19.41 -5.50
N LEU A 52 -7.09 18.23 -6.02
CA LEU A 52 -5.81 17.52 -5.81
C LEU A 52 -4.61 18.33 -6.32
N VAL A 53 -4.72 18.91 -7.52
CA VAL A 53 -3.60 19.68 -8.12
C VAL A 53 -3.40 21.03 -7.44
N GLY A 54 -4.37 21.50 -6.65
CA GLY A 54 -4.31 22.79 -5.96
C GLY A 54 -4.76 23.94 -6.84
N THR A 55 -5.87 23.77 -7.57
CA THR A 55 -6.51 24.86 -8.31
C THR A 55 -7.04 25.91 -7.32
N PRO A 56 -6.83 27.21 -7.55
CA PRO A 56 -7.34 28.27 -6.68
C PRO A 56 -8.83 28.11 -6.38
N PHE A 57 -9.25 28.46 -5.17
CA PHE A 57 -10.60 28.34 -4.65
C PHE A 57 -11.10 26.92 -4.37
N PHE A 58 -10.36 25.88 -4.70
CA PHE A 58 -10.65 24.51 -4.29
C PHE A 58 -10.01 24.19 -2.93
N SER A 59 -10.63 23.27 -2.18
CA SER A 59 -10.18 22.92 -0.83
C SER A 59 -8.72 22.45 -0.76
N GLY A 60 -8.24 21.77 -1.80
CA GLY A 60 -6.86 21.32 -1.91
C GLY A 60 -5.85 22.46 -2.04
N TYR A 61 -6.21 23.56 -2.68
CA TYR A 61 -5.36 24.74 -2.81
C TYR A 61 -5.03 25.32 -1.43
N TYR A 62 -6.03 25.59 -0.62
CA TYR A 62 -5.86 26.21 0.70
C TYR A 62 -4.93 25.43 1.63
N SER A 63 -4.94 24.11 1.56
CA SER A 63 -4.05 23.29 2.37
C SER A 63 -2.67 23.09 1.75
N LYS A 64 -2.59 22.88 0.42
CA LYS A 64 -1.35 22.57 -0.29
C LYS A 64 -0.45 23.80 -0.36
N ASP A 65 -1.00 24.95 -0.71
CA ASP A 65 -0.27 26.21 -0.83
C ASP A 65 0.28 26.67 0.52
N ALA A 66 -0.54 26.58 1.58
CA ALA A 66 -0.09 26.87 2.94
C ALA A 66 1.10 25.96 3.39
N ILE A 67 1.11 24.68 2.99
CA ILE A 67 2.24 23.77 3.27
C ILE A 67 3.48 24.19 2.48
N ILE A 68 3.35 24.50 1.20
CA ILE A 68 4.47 24.92 0.34
C ILE A 68 5.13 26.18 0.88
N GLU A 69 4.32 27.18 1.25
CA GLU A 69 4.80 28.41 1.82
C GLU A 69 5.44 28.20 3.20
N ALA A 70 4.83 27.37 4.07
CA ALA A 70 5.42 27.03 5.35
C ALA A 70 6.80 26.37 5.21
N VAL A 71 7.00 25.51 4.20
CA VAL A 71 8.32 24.92 3.89
C VAL A 71 9.30 25.98 3.36
N HIS A 72 8.80 26.96 2.58
CA HIS A 72 9.62 28.05 2.06
C HIS A 72 10.15 28.98 3.17
N LEU A 73 9.31 29.27 4.15
CA LEU A 73 9.63 30.13 5.31
C LEU A 73 10.44 29.37 6.40
N ALA A 74 10.52 28.04 6.34
CA ALA A 74 11.19 27.28 7.39
C ALA A 74 12.71 27.46 7.35
N ASP A 75 13.30 27.96 8.45
CA ASP A 75 14.75 28.04 8.64
C ASP A 75 15.29 26.74 9.28
N ARG A 76 15.36 25.67 8.48
CA ARG A 76 15.80 24.34 8.91
C ARG A 76 16.72 23.71 7.89
N PHE A 77 17.64 22.85 8.37
CA PHE A 77 18.48 22.05 7.48
C PHE A 77 17.60 21.23 6.53
N GLY A 78 17.83 21.37 5.24
CA GLY A 78 17.10 20.68 4.20
C GLY A 78 15.80 21.37 3.72
N ALA A 79 15.36 22.48 4.30
CA ALA A 79 14.14 23.19 3.89
C ALA A 79 14.19 23.62 2.41
N GLY A 80 15.33 24.11 1.93
CA GLY A 80 15.50 24.47 0.51
C GLY A 80 15.35 23.26 -0.41
N PHE A 81 15.92 22.11 -0.08
CA PHE A 81 15.70 20.88 -0.85
C PHE A 81 14.23 20.45 -0.82
N ALA A 82 13.60 20.48 0.35
CA ALA A 82 12.18 20.13 0.51
C ALA A 82 11.28 21.05 -0.32
N TYR A 83 11.54 22.35 -0.34
CA TYR A 83 10.79 23.31 -1.14
C TYR A 83 10.84 22.98 -2.64
N TRP A 84 12.03 22.78 -3.20
CA TRP A 84 12.18 22.43 -4.61
C TRP A 84 11.59 21.06 -4.95
N ALA A 85 11.72 20.07 -4.06
CA ALA A 85 11.11 18.76 -4.22
C ALA A 85 9.59 18.84 -4.24
N VAL A 86 8.98 19.65 -3.36
CA VAL A 86 7.52 19.85 -3.33
C VAL A 86 7.04 20.59 -4.57
N LEU A 87 7.73 21.63 -5.04
CA LEU A 87 7.40 22.33 -6.28
C LEU A 87 7.43 21.41 -7.49
N LEU A 88 8.50 20.61 -7.63
CA LEU A 88 8.55 19.60 -8.69
C LEU A 88 7.40 18.59 -8.55
N GLY A 89 7.07 18.20 -7.30
CA GLY A 89 5.94 17.35 -6.98
C GLY A 89 4.59 17.92 -7.43
N VAL A 90 4.41 19.26 -7.39
CA VAL A 90 3.20 19.93 -7.91
C VAL A 90 3.04 19.69 -9.42
N PHE A 91 4.10 19.92 -10.19
CA PHE A 91 4.11 19.69 -11.65
C PHE A 91 3.81 18.22 -11.99
N ILE A 92 4.52 17.29 -11.34
CA ILE A 92 4.34 15.86 -11.58
C ILE A 92 2.93 15.41 -11.20
N THR A 93 2.40 15.93 -10.09
CA THR A 93 1.03 15.63 -9.63
C THR A 93 -0.01 16.07 -10.65
N ALA A 94 0.12 17.29 -11.17
CA ALA A 94 -0.78 17.78 -12.21
C ALA A 94 -0.67 16.93 -13.49
N LEU A 95 0.55 16.62 -13.92
CA LEU A 95 0.81 15.83 -15.12
C LEU A 95 0.15 14.44 -15.05
N TYR A 96 0.37 13.66 -13.98
CA TYR A 96 -0.19 12.31 -13.91
C TYR A 96 -1.71 12.31 -13.65
N SER A 97 -2.22 13.29 -12.89
CA SER A 97 -3.65 13.38 -12.61
C SER A 97 -4.45 13.73 -13.85
N PHE A 98 -3.99 14.71 -14.63
CA PHE A 98 -4.62 15.04 -15.90
C PHE A 98 -4.38 13.99 -16.98
N ARG A 99 -3.23 13.27 -16.96
CA ARG A 99 -3.04 12.09 -17.80
C ARG A 99 -4.15 11.05 -17.57
N LEU A 100 -4.43 10.71 -16.30
CA LEU A 100 -5.52 9.79 -15.94
C LEU A 100 -6.85 10.34 -16.46
N TYR A 101 -7.16 11.58 -16.13
CA TYR A 101 -8.41 12.22 -16.50
C TYR A 101 -8.65 12.22 -18.02
N PHE A 102 -7.64 12.59 -18.80
CA PHE A 102 -7.75 12.63 -20.26
C PHE A 102 -7.83 11.24 -20.90
N LEU A 103 -7.07 10.26 -20.41
CA LEU A 103 -7.11 8.91 -20.94
C LEU A 103 -8.44 8.20 -20.67
N VAL A 104 -9.06 8.48 -19.54
CA VAL A 104 -10.31 7.82 -19.11
C VAL A 104 -11.52 8.52 -19.76
N PHE A 105 -11.63 9.83 -19.60
CA PHE A 105 -12.86 10.55 -19.97
C PHE A 105 -12.84 11.21 -21.33
N TRP A 106 -11.66 11.42 -21.91
CA TRP A 106 -11.50 12.11 -23.19
C TRP A 106 -10.83 11.21 -24.22
N GLY A 107 -10.50 11.79 -25.38
CA GLY A 107 -9.83 11.08 -26.46
C GLY A 107 -10.71 10.08 -27.19
N LYS A 108 -10.05 9.20 -27.95
CA LYS A 108 -10.73 8.14 -28.71
C LYS A 108 -11.16 6.99 -27.78
N GLU A 109 -12.34 6.45 -28.02
CA GLU A 109 -12.83 5.26 -27.35
C GLU A 109 -11.98 4.04 -27.74
N ARG A 110 -11.50 3.32 -26.71
CA ARG A 110 -10.65 2.12 -26.85
C ARG A 110 -11.17 0.95 -26.02
N LEU A 111 -12.48 0.97 -25.75
CA LEU A 111 -13.15 -0.04 -24.92
C LEU A 111 -13.13 -1.40 -25.62
N ASP A 112 -12.90 -2.43 -24.82
CA ASP A 112 -13.17 -3.80 -25.23
C ASP A 112 -14.67 -3.99 -25.51
N PRO A 113 -15.07 -4.79 -26.52
CA PRO A 113 -16.48 -5.04 -26.83
C PRO A 113 -17.32 -5.46 -25.62
N HIS A 114 -16.79 -6.34 -24.75
CA HIS A 114 -17.50 -6.80 -23.56
C HIS A 114 -17.69 -5.68 -22.53
N ALA A 115 -16.66 -4.85 -22.29
CA ALA A 115 -16.77 -3.69 -21.40
C ALA A 115 -17.78 -2.66 -21.95
N LYS A 116 -17.81 -2.46 -23.26
CA LYS A 116 -18.77 -1.58 -23.92
C LYS A 116 -20.21 -2.08 -23.81
N GLU A 117 -20.44 -3.36 -24.04
CA GLU A 117 -21.74 -3.99 -23.86
C GLU A 117 -22.20 -3.87 -22.40
N HIS A 118 -21.31 -4.18 -21.46
CA HIS A 118 -21.61 -4.09 -20.03
C HIS A 118 -22.06 -2.68 -19.62
N ILE A 119 -21.32 -1.63 -19.99
CA ILE A 119 -21.67 -0.25 -19.60
C ILE A 119 -23.00 0.22 -20.22
N GLN A 120 -23.35 -0.27 -21.41
CA GLN A 120 -24.61 0.05 -22.07
C GLN A 120 -25.82 -0.65 -21.44
N HIS A 121 -25.61 -1.81 -20.82
CA HIS A 121 -26.66 -2.63 -20.21
C HIS A 121 -26.66 -2.59 -18.68
N LEU A 122 -25.93 -1.65 -18.07
CA LEU A 122 -25.93 -1.46 -16.62
C LEU A 122 -27.36 -1.22 -16.10
N PRO A 123 -27.78 -1.91 -15.02
CA PRO A 123 -29.05 -1.66 -14.39
C PRO A 123 -29.20 -0.19 -13.96
N ARG A 124 -30.38 0.39 -14.19
CA ARG A 124 -30.65 1.83 -13.95
C ARG A 124 -30.34 2.31 -12.52
N TYR A 125 -30.35 1.39 -11.53
CA TYR A 125 -30.11 1.72 -10.13
C TYR A 125 -28.61 1.74 -9.76
N VAL A 126 -27.75 1.11 -10.57
CA VAL A 126 -26.31 0.97 -10.22
C VAL A 126 -25.61 2.32 -10.27
N LEU A 127 -25.80 3.09 -11.34
CA LEU A 127 -25.16 4.40 -11.50
C LEU A 127 -25.56 5.36 -10.37
N PRO A 128 -26.85 5.62 -10.07
CA PRO A 128 -27.22 6.53 -9.00
C PRO A 128 -26.67 6.14 -7.62
N VAL A 129 -26.61 4.85 -7.28
CA VAL A 129 -26.07 4.39 -5.99
C VAL A 129 -24.58 4.75 -5.87
N MET A 130 -23.81 4.67 -6.96
CA MET A 130 -22.40 5.06 -6.97
C MET A 130 -22.22 6.58 -7.02
N GLU A 131 -23.08 7.31 -7.73
CA GLU A 131 -22.95 8.73 -8.00
C GLU A 131 -23.29 9.63 -6.81
N TRP A 132 -24.27 9.25 -5.98
CA TRP A 132 -24.63 10.03 -4.79
C TRP A 132 -23.49 10.26 -3.82
N PRO A 133 -22.69 9.23 -3.42
CA PRO A 133 -21.50 9.44 -2.62
C PRO A 133 -20.46 10.36 -3.29
N LEU A 134 -20.32 10.26 -4.63
CA LEU A 134 -19.41 11.12 -5.37
C LEU A 134 -19.83 12.58 -5.31
N ILE A 135 -21.14 12.87 -5.48
CA ILE A 135 -21.69 14.22 -5.36
C ILE A 135 -21.51 14.76 -3.96
N ALA A 136 -21.82 13.95 -2.93
CA ALA A 136 -21.66 14.32 -1.53
C ALA A 136 -20.22 14.69 -1.16
N LEU A 137 -19.23 13.97 -1.71
CA LEU A 137 -17.81 14.24 -1.51
C LEU A 137 -17.28 15.40 -2.36
N ALA A 138 -17.89 15.66 -3.53
CA ALA A 138 -17.48 16.75 -4.39
C ALA A 138 -17.70 18.12 -3.75
N ILE A 139 -18.81 18.30 -3.03
CA ILE A 139 -19.14 19.56 -2.35
C ILE A 139 -18.01 20.00 -1.40
N PRO A 140 -17.63 19.22 -0.36
CA PRO A 140 -16.55 19.62 0.53
C PRO A 140 -15.19 19.68 -0.15
N SER A 141 -14.97 18.89 -1.22
CA SER A 141 -13.73 18.98 -2.01
C SER A 141 -13.54 20.34 -2.68
N VAL A 142 -14.62 21.05 -2.95
CA VAL A 142 -14.58 22.43 -3.50
C VAL A 142 -14.56 23.47 -2.38
N VAL A 143 -15.51 23.41 -1.44
CA VAL A 143 -15.79 24.57 -0.58
C VAL A 143 -15.14 24.52 0.79
N LEU A 144 -14.80 23.34 1.31
CA LEU A 144 -14.40 23.17 2.71
C LEU A 144 -13.14 23.98 3.07
N GLY A 145 -12.15 24.00 2.17
CA GLY A 145 -10.89 24.72 2.39
C GLY A 145 -11.11 26.22 2.57
N TYR A 146 -12.03 26.81 1.82
CA TYR A 146 -12.39 28.22 1.94
C TYR A 146 -12.92 28.59 3.33
N PHE A 147 -13.81 27.77 3.87
CA PHE A 147 -14.42 28.03 5.18
C PHE A 147 -13.53 27.65 6.37
N THR A 148 -12.54 26.80 6.16
CA THR A 148 -11.75 26.21 7.25
C THR A 148 -10.32 26.73 7.35
N ILE A 149 -9.80 27.39 6.31
CA ILE A 149 -8.40 27.87 6.35
C ILE A 149 -8.16 28.82 7.52
N GLU A 150 -9.01 29.80 7.69
CA GLU A 150 -8.85 30.84 8.74
C GLU A 150 -8.96 30.25 10.15
N PRO A 151 -10.04 29.54 10.55
CA PRO A 151 -10.14 29.02 11.92
C PRO A 151 -9.11 27.95 12.24
N LEU A 152 -8.66 27.15 11.25
CA LEU A 152 -7.73 26.05 11.52
C LEU A 152 -6.26 26.45 11.49
N LEU A 153 -5.84 27.40 10.63
CA LEU A 153 -4.44 27.78 10.50
C LEU A 153 -4.09 29.07 11.24
N PHE A 154 -5.03 30.03 11.31
CA PHE A 154 -4.80 31.36 11.86
C PHE A 154 -5.67 31.69 13.06
N GLY A 155 -6.66 30.85 13.35
CA GLY A 155 -7.53 30.96 14.54
C GLY A 155 -7.09 30.02 15.66
N ASP A 156 -7.94 29.98 16.70
CA ASP A 156 -7.67 29.21 17.92
C ASP A 156 -8.42 27.86 17.99
N PHE A 157 -8.72 27.27 16.83
CA PHE A 157 -9.47 26.00 16.79
C PHE A 157 -8.79 24.86 17.56
N PHE A 158 -7.47 24.77 17.50
CA PHE A 158 -6.72 23.73 18.20
C PHE A 158 -6.34 24.11 19.64
N GLY A 159 -6.40 25.36 20.01
CA GLY A 159 -6.08 25.86 21.35
C GLY A 159 -4.76 25.27 21.86
N SER A 160 -4.79 24.68 23.05
CA SER A 160 -3.63 24.03 23.66
C SER A 160 -3.29 22.64 23.13
N ALA A 161 -4.11 22.07 22.22
CA ALA A 161 -3.87 20.74 21.67
C ALA A 161 -2.65 20.68 20.74
N ILE A 162 -2.32 21.81 20.07
CA ILE A 162 -1.13 21.95 19.25
C ILE A 162 -0.27 23.08 19.80
N GLN A 163 0.91 22.74 20.27
CA GLN A 163 1.90 23.70 20.76
C GLN A 163 3.08 23.77 19.81
N VAL A 164 3.34 24.95 19.25
CA VAL A 164 4.46 25.19 18.35
C VAL A 164 5.51 26.03 19.07
N ALA A 165 6.76 25.55 19.13
CA ALA A 165 7.86 26.35 19.69
C ALA A 165 8.02 27.65 18.87
N PRO A 166 8.27 28.81 19.51
CA PRO A 166 8.37 30.10 18.81
C PRO A 166 9.33 30.09 17.61
N ALA A 167 10.47 29.40 17.73
CA ALA A 167 11.46 29.26 16.66
C ALA A 167 10.97 28.42 15.45
N ASN A 168 9.82 27.76 15.53
CA ASN A 168 9.24 26.93 14.47
C ASN A 168 7.89 27.46 13.97
N ASN A 169 7.43 28.59 14.50
CA ASN A 169 6.09 29.10 14.24
C ASN A 169 6.04 29.96 12.95
N VAL A 170 6.27 29.32 11.82
CA VAL A 170 6.18 29.98 10.49
C VAL A 170 4.74 30.45 10.16
N LEU A 171 3.71 29.88 10.81
CA LEU A 171 2.34 30.29 10.61
C LEU A 171 2.04 31.66 11.25
N ALA A 172 2.76 32.07 12.30
CA ALA A 172 2.62 33.42 12.87
C ALA A 172 3.03 34.50 11.86
N GLU A 173 4.17 34.31 11.18
CA GLU A 173 4.63 35.22 10.13
C GLU A 173 3.62 35.25 8.95
N LYS A 174 3.08 34.09 8.58
CA LYS A 174 2.06 33.98 7.54
C LYS A 174 0.74 34.64 7.92
N ALA A 175 0.35 34.61 9.19
CA ALA A 175 -0.85 35.24 9.68
C ALA A 175 -0.86 36.77 9.48
N GLU A 176 0.28 37.44 9.58
CA GLU A 176 0.43 38.87 9.33
C GLU A 176 0.09 39.25 7.87
N SER A 177 0.34 38.36 6.93
CA SER A 177 0.05 38.57 5.49
C SER A 177 -1.29 37.99 5.05
N PHE A 178 -2.06 37.36 5.94
CA PHE A 178 -3.32 36.74 5.61
C PHE A 178 -4.47 37.75 5.63
N HIS A 179 -5.03 38.06 4.47
CA HIS A 179 -6.14 39.01 4.28
C HIS A 179 -7.47 38.30 3.94
N GLY A 180 -7.64 37.10 4.43
CA GLY A 180 -8.85 36.31 4.24
C GLY A 180 -8.76 35.28 3.10
N PRO A 181 -9.70 34.31 3.08
CA PRO A 181 -9.66 33.19 2.12
C PRO A 181 -9.73 33.62 0.65
N LEU A 182 -10.47 34.68 0.36
CA LEU A 182 -10.60 35.19 -1.01
C LEU A 182 -9.28 35.79 -1.52
N ALA A 183 -8.64 36.65 -0.71
CA ALA A 183 -7.36 37.25 -1.05
C ALA A 183 -6.28 36.16 -1.21
N PHE A 184 -6.26 35.16 -0.35
CA PHE A 184 -5.37 34.00 -0.42
C PHE A 184 -5.55 33.24 -1.74
N GLY A 185 -6.80 33.02 -2.19
CA GLY A 185 -7.08 32.40 -3.48
C GLY A 185 -6.63 33.23 -4.68
N LEU A 186 -6.76 34.55 -4.65
CA LEU A 186 -6.30 35.45 -5.69
C LEU A 186 -4.78 35.57 -5.78
N HIS A 187 -4.08 35.41 -4.65
CA HIS A 187 -2.62 35.40 -4.59
C HIS A 187 -1.98 34.25 -5.38
N ALA A 188 -2.75 33.21 -5.73
CA ALA A 188 -2.31 32.11 -6.54
C ALA A 188 -1.65 32.54 -7.86
N ALA A 189 -2.14 33.63 -8.47
CA ALA A 189 -1.64 34.11 -9.76
C ALA A 189 -0.14 34.51 -9.75
N VAL A 190 0.40 34.86 -8.60
CA VAL A 190 1.83 35.19 -8.41
C VAL A 190 2.65 34.01 -7.86
N ASN A 191 1.99 32.92 -7.45
CA ASN A 191 2.65 31.76 -6.85
C ASN A 191 3.20 30.83 -7.94
N PRO A 192 4.50 30.45 -7.93
CA PRO A 192 5.07 29.52 -8.89
C PRO A 192 4.43 28.13 -8.89
N ALA A 193 3.90 27.66 -7.75
CA ALA A 193 3.21 26.38 -7.65
C ALA A 193 1.97 26.32 -8.56
N PHE A 194 1.21 27.40 -8.68
CA PHE A 194 0.06 27.47 -9.58
C PHE A 194 0.46 27.28 -11.04
N TRP A 195 1.48 27.99 -11.50
CA TRP A 195 1.94 27.89 -12.88
C TRP A 195 2.56 26.54 -13.21
N LEU A 196 3.22 25.90 -12.25
CA LEU A 196 3.70 24.53 -12.41
C LEU A 196 2.53 23.52 -12.51
N ALA A 197 1.46 23.71 -11.74
CA ALA A 197 0.26 22.90 -11.88
C ALA A 197 -0.40 23.07 -13.27
N VAL A 198 -0.52 24.32 -13.73
CA VAL A 198 -1.03 24.64 -15.08
C VAL A 198 -0.13 24.02 -16.15
N ALA A 199 1.18 24.16 -16.04
CA ALA A 199 2.13 23.57 -17.00
C ALA A 199 2.01 22.04 -17.06
N GLY A 200 1.87 21.36 -15.92
CA GLY A 200 1.64 19.91 -15.86
C GLY A 200 0.32 19.49 -16.54
N ALA A 201 -0.76 20.23 -16.29
CA ALA A 201 -2.06 19.97 -16.91
C ALA A 201 -2.05 20.19 -18.42
N VAL A 202 -1.46 21.31 -18.87
CA VAL A 202 -1.31 21.64 -20.30
C VAL A 202 -0.43 20.62 -21.01
N LEU A 203 0.68 20.21 -20.40
CA LEU A 203 1.53 19.17 -20.97
C LEU A 203 0.80 17.82 -21.08
N ALA A 204 0.00 17.45 -20.07
CA ALA A 204 -0.83 16.26 -20.16
C ALA A 204 -1.85 16.34 -21.30
N TRP A 205 -2.54 17.47 -21.43
CA TRP A 205 -3.48 17.70 -22.53
C TRP A 205 -2.77 17.61 -23.90
N PHE A 206 -1.63 18.26 -24.04
CA PHE A 206 -0.86 18.25 -25.28
C PHE A 206 -0.42 16.84 -25.68
N LEU A 207 0.18 16.09 -24.75
CA LEU A 207 0.72 14.75 -25.02
C LEU A 207 -0.36 13.67 -25.21
N TYR A 208 -1.49 13.74 -24.49
CA TYR A 208 -2.48 12.68 -24.52
C TYR A 208 -3.70 12.95 -25.40
N ILE A 209 -3.95 14.21 -25.74
CA ILE A 209 -5.09 14.61 -26.58
C ILE A 209 -4.63 15.14 -27.93
N GLN A 210 -3.69 16.12 -27.96
CA GLN A 210 -3.29 16.78 -29.20
C GLN A 210 -2.25 15.98 -30.00
N ARG A 211 -1.21 15.48 -29.34
CA ARG A 211 -0.08 14.83 -30.00
C ARG A 211 0.28 13.48 -29.36
N PRO A 212 -0.67 12.52 -29.33
CA PRO A 212 -0.40 11.18 -28.81
C PRO A 212 0.66 10.42 -29.63
N ASP A 213 0.91 10.84 -30.85
CA ASP A 213 1.96 10.33 -31.73
C ASP A 213 3.38 10.52 -31.18
N LEU A 214 3.60 11.49 -30.28
CA LEU A 214 4.90 11.72 -29.66
C LEU A 214 5.26 10.68 -28.56
N LEU A 215 4.27 10.04 -27.96
CA LEU A 215 4.48 9.14 -26.82
C LEU A 215 5.41 7.96 -27.14
N PRO A 216 5.31 7.26 -28.29
CA PRO A 216 6.23 6.19 -28.61
C PRO A 216 7.69 6.66 -28.73
N ALA A 217 7.93 7.82 -29.35
CA ALA A 217 9.27 8.40 -29.48
C ALA A 217 9.86 8.80 -28.12
N ILE A 218 9.06 9.39 -27.24
CA ILE A 218 9.44 9.72 -25.85
C ILE A 218 9.80 8.45 -25.09
N ASN A 219 8.96 7.41 -25.15
CA ASN A 219 9.20 6.14 -24.46
C ASN A 219 10.48 5.46 -24.96
N GLN A 220 10.77 5.55 -26.27
CA GLN A 220 12.00 4.99 -26.83
C GLN A 220 13.25 5.73 -26.33
N ARG A 221 13.22 7.07 -26.33
CA ARG A 221 14.35 7.89 -25.86
C ARG A 221 14.59 7.75 -24.35
N LEU A 222 13.53 7.62 -23.56
CA LEU A 222 13.59 7.49 -22.11
C LEU A 222 13.40 6.02 -21.64
N SER A 223 13.76 5.05 -22.50
CA SER A 223 13.53 3.63 -22.25
C SER A 223 14.16 3.14 -20.94
N TRP A 224 15.29 3.69 -20.53
CA TRP A 224 15.93 3.37 -19.25
C TRP A 224 15.05 3.80 -18.06
N ALA A 225 14.52 5.03 -18.09
CA ALA A 225 13.64 5.54 -17.04
C ALA A 225 12.31 4.78 -17.01
N VAL A 226 11.72 4.53 -18.19
CA VAL A 226 10.51 3.72 -18.32
C VAL A 226 10.71 2.32 -17.71
N ARG A 227 11.86 1.68 -17.98
CA ARG A 227 12.19 0.37 -17.40
C ARG A 227 12.29 0.41 -15.89
N VAL A 228 12.99 1.40 -15.32
CA VAL A 228 13.09 1.57 -13.86
C VAL A 228 11.71 1.76 -13.23
N LEU A 229 10.86 2.60 -13.83
CA LEU A 229 9.49 2.84 -13.34
C LEU A 229 8.60 1.60 -13.47
N GLN A 230 8.69 0.85 -14.57
CA GLN A 230 7.93 -0.39 -14.78
C GLN A 230 8.32 -1.49 -13.77
N HIS A 231 9.60 -1.60 -13.44
CA HIS A 231 10.10 -2.49 -12.38
C HIS A 231 9.91 -1.89 -10.96
N LYS A 232 9.21 -0.76 -10.84
CA LYS A 232 8.93 -0.12 -9.53
C LYS A 232 10.20 0.07 -8.70
N TYR A 233 11.26 0.54 -9.36
CA TYR A 233 12.60 0.72 -8.77
C TYR A 233 13.25 -0.56 -8.24
N GLY A 234 12.74 -1.75 -8.57
CA GLY A 234 13.20 -3.04 -8.07
C GLY A 234 12.77 -3.39 -6.65
N PHE A 235 12.00 -2.55 -5.98
CA PHE A 235 11.54 -2.83 -4.60
C PHE A 235 10.61 -4.03 -4.52
N ASP A 236 9.68 -4.19 -5.47
CA ASP A 236 8.80 -5.36 -5.50
C ASP A 236 9.59 -6.66 -5.68
N ASP A 237 10.63 -6.65 -6.51
CA ASP A 237 11.51 -7.81 -6.71
C ASP A 237 12.30 -8.12 -5.43
N LEU A 238 12.81 -7.09 -4.75
CA LEU A 238 13.50 -7.24 -3.47
C LEU A 238 12.56 -7.84 -2.40
N TYR A 239 11.35 -7.34 -2.27
CA TYR A 239 10.38 -7.85 -1.29
C TYR A 239 9.93 -9.27 -1.63
N ASN A 240 9.59 -9.56 -2.87
CA ASN A 240 9.09 -10.87 -3.27
C ASN A 240 10.18 -11.94 -3.29
N THR A 241 11.36 -11.63 -3.82
CA THR A 241 12.45 -12.59 -3.96
C THR A 241 13.33 -12.63 -2.71
N GLY A 242 13.73 -11.47 -2.18
CA GLY A 242 14.57 -11.38 -1.00
C GLY A 242 13.82 -11.79 0.27
N PHE A 243 12.86 -10.97 0.70
CA PHE A 243 12.20 -11.20 1.99
C PHE A 243 11.23 -12.38 1.96
N ALA A 244 10.26 -12.40 1.06
CA ALA A 244 9.28 -13.49 1.00
C ALA A 244 9.93 -14.80 0.52
N GLY A 245 10.87 -14.73 -0.43
CA GLY A 245 11.67 -15.88 -0.87
C GLY A 245 12.54 -16.43 0.24
N GLY A 246 13.25 -15.56 0.96
CA GLY A 246 14.07 -15.91 2.13
C GLY A 246 13.23 -16.54 3.25
N GLY A 247 12.08 -15.96 3.56
CA GLY A 247 11.14 -16.52 4.52
C GLY A 247 10.65 -17.92 4.15
N ARG A 248 10.32 -18.15 2.87
CA ARG A 248 9.96 -19.48 2.36
C ARG A 248 11.12 -20.47 2.42
N LEU A 249 12.35 -20.03 2.15
CA LEU A 249 13.54 -20.88 2.25
C LEU A 249 13.81 -21.30 3.70
N LEU A 250 13.75 -20.34 4.63
CA LEU A 250 13.87 -20.57 6.05
C LEU A 250 12.77 -21.54 6.55
N GLY A 251 11.51 -21.28 6.19
CA GLY A 251 10.39 -22.15 6.54
C GLY A 251 10.56 -23.58 6.05
N ARG A 252 11.04 -23.77 4.80
CA ARG A 252 11.37 -25.12 4.28
C ARG A 252 12.51 -25.78 5.06
N GLY A 253 13.53 -25.00 5.43
CA GLY A 253 14.64 -25.49 6.24
C GLY A 253 14.18 -25.99 7.62
N LEU A 254 13.41 -25.19 8.32
CA LEU A 254 12.83 -25.52 9.62
C LEU A 254 11.88 -26.72 9.53
N TRP A 255 11.01 -26.74 8.52
CA TRP A 255 10.10 -27.87 8.31
C TRP A 255 10.84 -29.19 8.03
N ARG A 256 11.82 -29.20 7.10
CA ARG A 256 12.55 -30.41 6.78
C ARG A 256 13.50 -30.85 7.87
N GLY A 257 14.26 -29.92 8.45
CA GLY A 257 15.23 -30.22 9.50
C GLY A 257 14.60 -30.40 10.87
N GLY A 258 13.73 -29.45 11.25
CA GLY A 258 13.06 -29.44 12.56
C GLY A 258 11.93 -30.46 12.63
N ASP A 259 10.87 -30.23 11.86
CA ASP A 259 9.66 -31.06 12.00
C ASP A 259 9.89 -32.48 11.47
N GLN A 260 10.25 -32.62 10.19
CA GLN A 260 10.39 -33.95 9.61
C GLN A 260 11.64 -34.71 10.10
N GLY A 261 12.79 -34.02 10.20
CA GLY A 261 14.05 -34.67 10.58
C GLY A 261 14.11 -34.97 12.08
N LEU A 262 14.02 -33.92 12.90
CA LEU A 262 14.20 -34.03 14.35
C LEU A 262 12.94 -34.57 15.06
N ILE A 263 11.81 -33.86 14.89
CA ILE A 263 10.59 -34.23 15.65
C ILE A 263 10.04 -35.56 15.17
N ASP A 264 9.64 -35.68 13.93
CA ASP A 264 9.03 -36.87 13.39
C ASP A 264 10.04 -38.00 13.23
N GLY A 265 11.23 -37.73 12.69
CA GLY A 265 12.22 -38.73 12.35
C GLY A 265 12.93 -39.32 13.58
N VAL A 266 13.49 -38.46 14.45
CA VAL A 266 14.29 -38.87 15.60
C VAL A 266 13.43 -39.09 16.84
N ILE A 267 12.66 -38.06 17.25
CA ILE A 267 11.93 -38.08 18.50
C ILE A 267 10.75 -39.09 18.42
N VAL A 268 9.84 -38.91 17.48
CA VAL A 268 8.61 -39.73 17.43
C VAL A 268 8.91 -41.12 16.87
N ASN A 269 9.33 -41.19 15.61
CA ASN A 269 9.56 -42.49 14.96
C ASN A 269 10.83 -43.20 15.47
N GLY A 270 11.84 -42.42 15.89
CA GLY A 270 13.07 -42.95 16.46
C GLY A 270 12.83 -43.68 17.79
N THR A 271 12.07 -43.06 18.69
CA THR A 271 11.64 -43.70 19.96
C THR A 271 10.79 -44.94 19.71
N ALA A 272 9.81 -44.84 18.81
CA ALA A 272 8.98 -46.00 18.45
C ALA A 272 9.81 -47.19 17.91
N ARG A 273 10.77 -46.88 17.01
CA ARG A 273 11.70 -47.92 16.47
C ARG A 273 12.59 -48.52 17.58
N THR A 274 13.08 -47.68 18.51
CA THR A 274 13.93 -48.14 19.61
C THR A 274 13.15 -49.06 20.55
N VAL A 275 11.93 -48.65 20.93
CA VAL A 275 11.03 -49.53 21.72
C VAL A 275 10.74 -50.83 20.99
N GLY A 276 10.48 -50.79 19.69
CA GLY A 276 10.28 -51.98 18.86
C GLY A 276 11.51 -52.90 18.82
N ARG A 277 12.73 -52.34 18.69
CA ARG A 277 13.98 -53.12 18.73
C ARG A 277 14.20 -53.75 20.09
N VAL A 278 14.00 -53.04 21.19
CA VAL A 278 14.10 -53.54 22.54
C VAL A 278 13.07 -54.66 22.78
N ALA A 279 11.82 -54.46 22.38
CA ALA A 279 10.79 -55.47 22.46
C ALA A 279 11.14 -56.75 21.68
N THR A 280 11.72 -56.60 20.48
CA THR A 280 12.18 -57.75 19.66
C THR A 280 13.34 -58.49 20.34
N ALA A 281 14.30 -57.78 20.89
CA ALA A 281 15.40 -58.38 21.65
C ALA A 281 14.92 -59.13 22.92
N LEU A 282 13.99 -58.52 23.67
CA LEU A 282 13.40 -59.17 24.83
C LEU A 282 12.60 -60.43 24.47
N ARG A 283 11.86 -60.40 23.34
CA ARG A 283 11.17 -61.62 22.82
C ARG A 283 12.11 -62.75 22.48
N GLY A 284 13.33 -62.46 22.00
CA GLY A 284 14.34 -63.45 21.76
C GLY A 284 14.76 -64.26 22.99
N GLY A 285 14.64 -63.63 24.18
CA GLY A 285 14.82 -64.33 25.49
C GLY A 285 13.67 -65.26 25.89
N GLN A 286 12.50 -65.07 25.27
CA GLN A 286 11.31 -65.92 25.53
C GLN A 286 11.27 -67.09 24.56
N THR A 287 11.99 -68.13 24.88
CA THR A 287 12.15 -69.29 23.97
C THR A 287 10.90 -70.17 23.87
N GLY A 288 9.91 -69.98 24.79
CA GLY A 288 8.70 -70.83 24.88
C GLY A 288 8.92 -72.24 25.50
N PHE A 289 10.17 -72.62 25.76
CA PHE A 289 10.48 -73.90 26.34
C PHE A 289 10.60 -73.82 27.90
N LEU A 290 9.75 -74.53 28.62
CA LEU A 290 9.67 -74.48 30.06
C LEU A 290 11.01 -74.73 30.77
N TYR A 291 11.81 -75.68 30.26
CA TYR A 291 13.12 -76.00 30.82
C TYR A 291 14.15 -74.90 30.77
N HIS A 292 14.08 -74.04 29.78
CA HIS A 292 14.94 -72.83 29.71
C HIS A 292 14.63 -71.87 30.85
N TYR A 293 13.34 -71.64 31.12
CA TYR A 293 12.94 -70.74 32.18
C TYR A 293 13.30 -71.37 33.57
N ALA A 294 13.07 -72.67 33.76
CA ALA A 294 13.47 -73.40 34.98
C ALA A 294 15.00 -73.30 35.17
N PHE A 295 15.79 -73.51 34.14
CA PHE A 295 17.24 -73.40 34.26
C PHE A 295 17.69 -71.97 34.61
N VAL A 296 17.17 -70.95 33.97
CA VAL A 296 17.50 -69.53 34.30
C VAL A 296 17.08 -69.17 35.72
N MET A 297 15.91 -69.66 36.21
CA MET A 297 15.49 -69.45 37.60
C MET A 297 16.44 -70.12 38.59
N ILE A 298 16.88 -71.35 38.30
CA ILE A 298 17.83 -72.05 39.17
C ILE A 298 19.18 -71.33 39.22
N VAL A 299 19.70 -70.91 38.05
CA VAL A 299 20.96 -70.14 37.98
C VAL A 299 20.79 -68.84 38.75
N GLY A 300 19.69 -68.12 38.56
CA GLY A 300 19.38 -66.82 39.23
C GLY A 300 19.32 -67.05 40.77
N LEU A 301 18.67 -68.11 41.22
CA LEU A 301 18.63 -68.44 42.65
C LEU A 301 20.03 -68.77 43.21
N LEU A 302 20.86 -69.52 42.46
CA LEU A 302 22.24 -69.84 42.86
C LEU A 302 23.07 -68.55 42.96
N VAL A 303 22.97 -67.64 42.00
CA VAL A 303 23.67 -66.32 42.02
C VAL A 303 23.24 -65.52 43.26
N LEU A 304 21.93 -65.42 43.51
CA LEU A 304 21.39 -64.69 44.67
C LEU A 304 21.88 -65.30 46.00
N LEU A 305 21.81 -66.60 46.11
CA LEU A 305 22.31 -67.28 47.29
C LEU A 305 23.82 -67.09 47.49
N THR A 306 24.61 -67.16 46.41
CA THR A 306 26.06 -66.93 46.46
C THR A 306 26.38 -65.54 46.94
N VAL A 307 25.69 -64.52 46.36
CA VAL A 307 25.86 -63.11 46.76
C VAL A 307 25.42 -62.91 48.22
N PHE A 308 24.27 -63.44 48.59
CA PHE A 308 23.73 -63.26 49.93
C PHE A 308 24.61 -63.94 50.99
N VAL A 309 25.02 -65.18 50.78
CA VAL A 309 25.90 -65.99 51.71
C VAL A 309 27.29 -65.35 51.69
N GLY A 310 27.84 -64.96 50.51
CA GLY A 310 29.16 -64.36 50.46
C GLY A 310 29.22 -63.02 51.20
N ARG A 311 28.13 -62.24 51.12
CA ARG A 311 28.02 -60.98 51.88
C ARG A 311 27.88 -61.23 53.38
N TRP A 312 27.14 -62.26 53.77
CA TRP A 312 27.00 -62.67 55.22
C TRP A 312 28.30 -63.25 55.81
N GLN A 313 29.05 -63.96 54.99
CA GLN A 313 30.35 -64.54 55.43
C GLN A 313 31.53 -63.56 55.20
N GLY A 314 31.30 -62.31 54.68
CA GLY A 314 32.36 -61.34 54.52
C GLY A 314 33.31 -61.63 53.34
N TRP A 315 32.90 -62.40 52.33
CA TRP A 315 33.73 -62.68 51.14
C TRP A 315 33.89 -61.50 50.19
N PHE A 316 32.98 -60.53 50.22
CA PHE A 316 33.00 -59.21 49.45
C PHE A 316 32.07 -58.18 50.04
#